data_9bab99ac4ede686343159f6f34323c9b
#
_entry.id   9bab99ac4ede686343159f6f34323c9b
#
_cell.length_a   1.000
_cell.length_b   1.000
_cell.length_c   1.000
_cell.angle_alpha   90.00
_cell.angle_beta   90.00
_cell.angle_gamma   90.00
#
_symmetry.space_group_name_H-M   'P 1'
#
loop_
_entity.id
_entity.type
_entity.pdbx_description
1 polymer ?
#
loop_
_entity_poly.entity_id
_entity_poly.type
_entity_poly.pdbx_seq_one_letter_code
_entity_poly.pdbx_strand_id
1 'polypeptide(L)'
;MKPTYSTTTEKRIEIKDAFSPYELSKFESAIKLSRLSFYCPYPSRQINSIYFDDYSYRSLEDSIEGNSLRTKRRIRWYGMQKKKVDATLEVKKKQGIYSWKQLYKNKYKVNPNAKSWGGMIESKDEKYGPNTDLLNQLPRSIISYNRQYFCSFDGKVRITIDQNLQSFLQNIPFSTNLIRSKKHHNFMIIEVKVDSKDEHLVELVRQEIPFAPRRFSKYCESLIPQKDIYLF
;
A
#
# COMPACT_ATOMS: atom_id res chain seq x y z
N MET A 1 -8.66 27.79 10.16
CA MET A 1 -8.58 27.16 8.83
C MET A 1 -8.96 25.70 8.95
N LYS A 2 -9.90 25.18 8.15
CA LYS A 2 -10.25 23.75 8.17
C LYS A 2 -9.07 22.94 7.60
N PRO A 3 -8.74 21.79 8.20
CA PRO A 3 -7.66 20.96 7.68
C PRO A 3 -7.98 20.51 6.26
N THR A 4 -7.00 20.65 5.34
CA THR A 4 -7.13 20.29 3.92
C THR A 4 -6.92 18.79 3.65
N TYR A 5 -7.16 17.95 4.66
CA TYR A 5 -7.06 16.50 4.55
C TYR A 5 -8.34 15.84 5.09
N SER A 6 -8.65 14.66 4.56
CA SER A 6 -9.68 13.78 5.12
C SER A 6 -9.03 12.75 6.03
N THR A 7 -9.52 12.61 7.25
CA THR A 7 -9.09 11.56 8.17
C THR A 7 -10.14 10.45 8.21
N THR A 8 -9.72 9.21 8.03
CA THR A 8 -10.57 8.06 8.29
C THR A 8 -10.09 7.41 9.58
N THR A 9 -10.92 7.51 10.63
CA THR A 9 -10.68 6.89 11.95
C THR A 9 -11.40 5.56 12.10
N GLU A 10 -11.90 4.99 11.00
CA GLU A 10 -12.62 3.72 11.05
C GLU A 10 -11.73 2.60 11.57
N LYS A 11 -12.17 1.98 12.65
CA LYS A 11 -11.57 0.75 13.18
C LYS A 11 -11.88 -0.37 12.19
N ARG A 12 -10.84 -0.86 11.50
CA ARG A 12 -10.97 -1.96 10.54
C ARG A 12 -10.01 -3.07 10.90
N ILE A 13 -10.50 -4.28 10.76
CA ILE A 13 -9.68 -5.48 10.79
C ILE A 13 -9.09 -5.64 9.39
N GLU A 14 -7.77 -5.70 9.30
CA GLU A 14 -7.03 -5.94 8.06
C GLU A 14 -6.26 -7.25 8.20
N ILE A 15 -6.57 -8.23 7.38
CA ILE A 15 -5.88 -9.50 7.31
C ILE A 15 -5.18 -9.60 5.97
N LYS A 16 -3.97 -10.12 5.95
CA LYS A 16 -3.14 -10.23 4.75
C LYS A 16 -2.47 -11.58 4.69
N ASP A 17 -2.27 -12.05 3.46
CA ASP A 17 -1.43 -13.17 3.15
C ASP A 17 -0.67 -12.92 1.85
N ALA A 18 0.49 -13.58 1.72
CA ALA A 18 1.24 -13.65 0.47
C ALA A 18 1.21 -15.08 -0.03
N PHE A 19 0.84 -15.28 -1.28
CA PHE A 19 0.66 -16.58 -1.89
C PHE A 19 1.31 -16.69 -3.27
N SER A 20 1.49 -17.90 -3.74
CA SER A 20 2.10 -18.17 -5.05
C SER A 20 1.17 -17.73 -6.19
N PRO A 21 1.71 -17.16 -7.30
CA PRO A 21 0.94 -16.89 -8.49
C PRO A 21 0.16 -18.08 -9.05
N TYR A 22 0.65 -19.30 -8.83
CA TYR A 22 -0.03 -20.52 -9.24
C TYR A 22 -1.35 -20.81 -8.49
N GLU A 23 -1.56 -20.17 -7.35
CA GLU A 23 -2.77 -20.32 -6.54
C GLU A 23 -3.86 -19.30 -6.89
N LEU A 24 -3.62 -18.37 -7.82
CA LEU A 24 -4.55 -17.28 -8.14
C LEU A 24 -5.95 -17.81 -8.47
N SER A 25 -6.05 -18.79 -9.36
CA SER A 25 -7.34 -19.36 -9.78
C SER A 25 -8.12 -19.97 -8.60
N LYS A 26 -7.42 -20.58 -7.64
CA LYS A 26 -8.02 -21.11 -6.40
C LYS A 26 -8.65 -19.97 -5.58
N PHE A 27 -7.93 -18.85 -5.38
CA PHE A 27 -8.46 -17.70 -4.66
C PHE A 27 -9.62 -17.03 -5.39
N GLU A 28 -9.50 -16.81 -6.70
CA GLU A 28 -10.59 -16.22 -7.50
C GLU A 28 -11.84 -17.09 -7.51
N SER A 29 -11.68 -18.42 -7.60
CA SER A 29 -12.81 -19.36 -7.52
C SER A 29 -13.46 -19.34 -6.15
N ALA A 30 -12.68 -19.35 -5.07
CA ALA A 30 -13.20 -19.27 -3.71
C ALA A 30 -14.00 -17.96 -3.49
N ILE A 31 -13.47 -16.82 -3.97
CA ILE A 31 -14.16 -15.54 -3.88
C ILE A 31 -15.48 -15.56 -4.67
N LYS A 32 -15.49 -16.13 -5.88
CA LYS A 32 -16.71 -16.22 -6.72
C LYS A 32 -17.77 -17.12 -6.13
N LEU A 33 -17.38 -18.20 -5.45
CA LEU A 33 -18.30 -19.18 -4.85
C LEU A 33 -18.71 -18.83 -3.41
N SER A 34 -18.15 -17.77 -2.85
CA SER A 34 -18.44 -17.35 -1.49
C SER A 34 -19.90 -16.94 -1.30
N ARG A 35 -20.49 -17.33 -0.17
CA ARG A 35 -21.83 -16.92 0.28
C ARG A 35 -21.98 -15.41 0.45
N LEU A 36 -20.86 -14.67 0.55
CA LEU A 36 -20.85 -13.21 0.64
C LEU A 36 -21.10 -12.53 -0.71
N SER A 37 -21.26 -13.28 -1.81
CA SER A 37 -21.62 -12.80 -3.14
C SER A 37 -20.77 -11.62 -3.60
N PHE A 38 -19.46 -11.85 -3.70
CA PHE A 38 -18.52 -10.81 -4.08
C PHE A 38 -18.71 -10.35 -5.53
N TYR A 39 -18.63 -9.06 -5.74
CA TYR A 39 -18.59 -8.43 -7.06
C TYR A 39 -17.34 -7.53 -7.20
N CYS A 40 -17.00 -7.17 -8.44
CA CYS A 40 -15.87 -6.28 -8.76
C CYS A 40 -16.36 -4.84 -8.83
N PRO A 41 -16.20 -3.99 -7.81
CA PRO A 41 -16.70 -2.61 -7.80
C PRO A 41 -15.92 -1.70 -8.76
N TYR A 42 -14.72 -2.09 -9.15
CA TYR A 42 -13.82 -1.34 -10.02
C TYR A 42 -13.03 -2.29 -10.92
N PRO A 43 -12.64 -1.85 -12.14
CA PRO A 43 -11.70 -2.60 -12.95
C PRO A 43 -10.35 -2.71 -12.26
N SER A 44 -9.57 -3.71 -12.66
CA SER A 44 -8.18 -3.84 -12.21
C SER A 44 -7.38 -2.58 -12.57
N ARG A 45 -6.54 -2.10 -11.65
CA ARG A 45 -5.74 -0.89 -11.82
C ARG A 45 -4.31 -1.08 -11.39
N GLN A 46 -3.40 -0.47 -12.14
CA GLN A 46 -2.03 -0.32 -11.66
C GLN A 46 -1.98 0.74 -10.56
N ILE A 47 -1.31 0.40 -9.50
CA ILE A 47 -1.04 1.29 -8.34
C ILE A 47 0.46 1.47 -8.23
N ASN A 48 0.87 2.73 -8.11
CA ASN A 48 2.25 3.10 -7.88
C ASN A 48 2.34 3.91 -6.59
N SER A 49 3.42 3.71 -5.84
CA SER A 49 3.62 4.42 -4.57
C SER A 49 5.10 4.68 -4.32
N ILE A 50 5.44 5.93 -3.98
CA ILE A 50 6.73 6.29 -3.41
C ILE A 50 6.60 6.19 -1.90
N TYR A 51 7.39 5.34 -1.26
CA TYR A 51 7.46 5.24 0.19
C TYR A 51 8.59 6.09 0.73
N PHE A 52 8.28 6.79 1.83
CA PHE A 52 9.19 7.69 2.50
C PHE A 52 9.53 7.16 3.90
N ASP A 53 10.77 7.38 4.29
CA ASP A 53 11.28 7.09 5.64
C ASP A 53 12.34 8.13 6.01
N ASP A 54 12.66 8.23 7.27
CA ASP A 54 13.74 9.09 7.71
C ASP A 54 15.13 8.50 7.35
N TYR A 55 16.17 9.20 7.75
CA TYR A 55 17.55 8.78 7.46
C TYR A 55 17.87 7.43 8.11
N SER A 56 17.36 7.16 9.30
CA SER A 56 17.61 5.95 10.10
C SER A 56 16.67 4.79 9.76
N TYR A 57 15.74 4.92 8.79
CA TYR A 57 14.75 3.88 8.44
C TYR A 57 13.80 3.50 9.59
N ARG A 58 13.44 4.43 10.44
CA ARG A 58 12.58 4.20 11.61
C ARG A 58 11.25 3.51 11.26
N SER A 59 10.59 3.90 10.15
CA SER A 59 9.33 3.25 9.76
C SER A 59 9.51 1.78 9.35
N LEU A 60 10.69 1.41 8.83
CA LEU A 60 11.07 0.03 8.54
C LEU A 60 11.29 -0.73 9.85
N GLU A 61 12.15 -0.23 10.74
CA GLU A 61 12.45 -0.82 12.04
C GLU A 61 11.18 -1.05 12.87
N ASP A 62 10.37 0.00 13.08
CA ASP A 62 9.08 -0.10 13.78
C ASP A 62 8.16 -1.17 13.19
N SER A 63 8.26 -1.41 11.87
CA SER A 63 7.42 -2.39 11.20
C SER A 63 7.93 -3.80 11.37
N ILE A 64 9.25 -4.02 11.40
CA ILE A 64 9.91 -5.33 11.63
C ILE A 64 9.71 -5.74 13.08
N GLU A 65 10.05 -4.86 14.03
CA GLU A 65 9.92 -5.11 15.46
C GLU A 65 8.47 -5.23 15.93
N GLY A 66 7.52 -4.70 15.12
CA GLY A 66 6.11 -4.74 15.47
C GLY A 66 5.69 -3.68 16.48
N ASN A 67 6.48 -2.58 16.61
CA ASN A 67 6.22 -1.50 17.54
C ASN A 67 4.77 -1.03 17.48
N SER A 68 4.18 -0.73 18.64
CA SER A 68 2.77 -0.35 18.73
C SER A 68 2.51 0.99 18.03
N LEU A 69 3.43 1.95 18.14
CA LEU A 69 3.34 3.25 17.47
C LEU A 69 4.14 3.23 16.17
N ARG A 70 3.46 3.31 15.04
CA ARG A 70 4.07 3.26 13.72
C ARG A 70 3.47 4.29 12.78
N THR A 71 4.30 4.89 11.95
CA THR A 71 3.85 5.80 10.90
C THR A 71 4.43 5.38 9.56
N LYS A 72 3.60 5.26 8.53
CA LYS A 72 4.02 5.01 7.14
C LYS A 72 3.55 6.12 6.25
N ARG A 73 4.43 6.63 5.42
CA ARG A 73 4.17 7.74 4.50
C ARG A 73 4.39 7.29 3.08
N ARG A 74 3.45 7.65 2.18
CA ARG A 74 3.61 7.38 0.76
C ARG A 74 2.86 8.40 -0.08
N ILE A 75 3.41 8.70 -1.25
CA ILE A 75 2.67 9.37 -2.33
C ILE A 75 2.23 8.30 -3.31
N ARG A 76 0.92 8.26 -3.60
CA ARG A 76 0.29 7.26 -4.46
C ARG A 76 -0.35 7.90 -5.67
N TRP A 77 -0.19 7.23 -6.83
CA TRP A 77 -0.92 7.51 -8.07
C TRP A 77 -1.37 6.22 -8.76
N TYR A 78 -2.24 6.35 -9.76
CA TYR A 78 -2.85 5.24 -10.49
C TYR A 78 -2.49 5.28 -11.97
N GLY A 79 -2.36 4.09 -12.57
CA GLY A 79 -2.14 3.88 -14.00
C GLY A 79 -0.69 4.01 -14.46
N MET A 80 -0.45 3.59 -15.71
CA MET A 80 0.86 3.65 -16.41
C MET A 80 1.00 4.95 -17.20
N GLN A 81 0.88 6.08 -16.58
CA GLN A 81 0.91 7.35 -17.31
C GLN A 81 2.34 7.81 -17.59
N LYS A 82 2.57 8.25 -18.83
CA LYS A 82 3.83 8.88 -19.27
C LYS A 82 3.85 10.41 -19.01
N LYS A 83 2.77 10.97 -18.47
CA LYS A 83 2.61 12.41 -18.19
C LYS A 83 2.47 12.63 -16.69
N LYS A 84 2.59 13.89 -16.25
CA LYS A 84 2.30 14.29 -14.88
C LYS A 84 0.87 13.90 -14.50
N VAL A 85 0.72 13.23 -13.36
CA VAL A 85 -0.58 12.76 -12.82
C VAL A 85 -0.80 13.26 -11.41
N ASP A 86 -2.06 13.43 -11.06
CA ASP A 86 -2.45 13.76 -9.70
C ASP A 86 -2.15 12.60 -8.76
N ALA A 87 -1.59 12.94 -7.61
CA ALA A 87 -1.17 12.00 -6.62
C ALA A 87 -1.68 12.39 -5.22
N THR A 88 -1.83 11.40 -4.36
CA THR A 88 -2.30 11.55 -3.00
C THR A 88 -1.19 11.19 -2.02
N LEU A 89 -0.86 12.09 -1.11
CA LEU A 89 -0.06 11.74 0.06
C LEU A 89 -0.96 11.01 1.06
N GLU A 90 -0.52 9.84 1.47
CA GLU A 90 -1.17 9.00 2.47
C GLU A 90 -0.23 8.83 3.66
N VAL A 91 -0.69 9.24 4.83
CA VAL A 91 0.01 9.03 6.11
C VAL A 91 -0.82 8.05 6.94
N LYS A 92 -0.35 6.81 7.05
CA LYS A 92 -0.98 5.78 7.89
C LYS A 92 -0.26 5.75 9.24
N LYS A 93 -1.03 6.01 10.30
CA LYS A 93 -0.57 5.90 11.69
C LYS A 93 -1.23 4.69 12.34
N LYS A 94 -0.49 4.01 13.20
CA LYS A 94 -0.99 2.88 13.99
C LYS A 94 -0.55 3.07 15.43
N GLN A 95 -1.45 2.79 16.38
CA GLN A 95 -1.17 2.76 17.81
C GLN A 95 -1.89 1.55 18.42
N GLY A 96 -1.13 0.56 18.82
CA GLY A 96 -1.69 -0.72 19.26
C GLY A 96 -2.55 -1.37 18.18
N ILE A 97 -3.81 -1.63 18.50
CA ILE A 97 -4.80 -2.18 17.58
C ILE A 97 -5.44 -1.12 16.68
N TYR A 98 -5.34 0.16 17.02
CA TYR A 98 -5.96 1.25 16.29
C TYR A 98 -5.10 1.69 15.11
N SER A 99 -5.73 1.97 13.98
CA SER A 99 -5.08 2.60 12.84
C SER A 99 -5.97 3.65 12.23
N TRP A 100 -5.34 4.76 11.82
CA TRP A 100 -6.02 5.82 11.10
C TRP A 100 -5.16 6.27 9.93
N LYS A 101 -5.81 6.92 8.98
CA LYS A 101 -5.19 7.35 7.74
C LYS A 101 -5.56 8.80 7.45
N GLN A 102 -4.55 9.61 7.21
CA GLN A 102 -4.70 10.96 6.70
C GLN A 102 -4.45 10.95 5.20
N LEU A 103 -5.35 11.55 4.43
CA LEU A 103 -5.30 11.60 2.97
C LEU A 103 -5.25 13.06 2.52
N TYR A 104 -4.15 13.44 1.88
CA TYR A 104 -3.97 14.74 1.25
C TYR A 104 -4.17 14.58 -0.26
N LYS A 105 -5.44 14.60 -0.68
CA LYS A 105 -5.83 14.37 -2.08
C LYS A 105 -5.43 15.57 -2.94
N ASN A 106 -4.93 15.27 -4.15
CA ASN A 106 -4.62 16.25 -5.20
C ASN A 106 -3.63 17.37 -4.79
N LYS A 107 -2.87 17.18 -3.73
CA LYS A 107 -1.82 18.12 -3.31
C LYS A 107 -0.50 17.95 -4.06
N TYR A 108 -0.33 16.81 -4.69
CA TYR A 108 0.89 16.48 -5.41
C TYR A 108 0.58 16.11 -6.84
N LYS A 109 1.55 16.41 -7.72
CA LYS A 109 1.66 15.80 -9.04
C LYS A 109 2.92 14.95 -9.08
N VAL A 110 2.85 13.81 -9.74
CA VAL A 110 3.99 12.93 -9.99
C VAL A 110 4.25 12.85 -11.47
N ASN A 111 5.51 13.06 -11.86
CA ASN A 111 6.00 12.82 -13.22
C ASN A 111 6.85 11.53 -13.22
N PRO A 112 6.31 10.39 -13.65
CA PRO A 112 7.05 9.12 -13.62
C PRO A 112 8.28 9.07 -14.54
N ASN A 113 8.42 10.01 -15.47
CA ASN A 113 9.58 10.08 -16.40
C ASN A 113 10.70 10.97 -15.91
N ALA A 114 10.53 11.65 -14.79
CA ALA A 114 11.55 12.53 -14.28
C ALA A 114 12.75 11.75 -13.75
N LYS A 115 13.95 12.26 -14.01
CA LYS A 115 15.22 11.66 -13.55
C LYS A 115 15.67 12.19 -12.19
N SER A 116 15.01 13.21 -11.66
CA SER A 116 15.30 13.80 -10.36
C SER A 116 14.06 13.89 -9.49
N TRP A 117 14.24 13.91 -8.17
CA TRP A 117 13.13 14.01 -7.22
C TRP A 117 12.37 15.34 -7.33
N GLY A 118 13.07 16.45 -7.55
CA GLY A 118 12.43 17.74 -7.78
C GLY A 118 11.57 17.78 -9.04
N GLY A 119 11.94 17.02 -10.08
CA GLY A 119 11.14 16.89 -11.28
C GLY A 119 10.03 15.83 -11.16
N MET A 120 10.19 14.84 -10.26
CA MET A 120 9.23 13.74 -10.08
C MET A 120 8.05 14.13 -9.21
N ILE A 121 8.29 14.87 -8.14
CA ILE A 121 7.26 15.24 -7.15
C ILE A 121 7.12 16.76 -7.16
N GLU A 122 5.95 17.24 -7.52
CA GLU A 122 5.58 18.65 -7.51
C GLU A 122 4.46 18.88 -6.49
N SER A 123 4.67 19.79 -5.55
CA SER A 123 3.60 20.24 -4.66
C SER A 123 2.75 21.29 -5.36
N LYS A 124 1.44 21.20 -5.26
CA LYS A 124 0.51 22.20 -5.79
C LYS A 124 0.31 23.39 -4.84
N ASP A 125 0.69 23.25 -3.59
CA ASP A 125 0.51 24.27 -2.55
C ASP A 125 1.83 25.06 -2.35
N GLU A 126 2.11 26.03 -3.18
CA GLU A 126 3.24 26.98 -2.99
C GLU A 126 3.06 27.82 -1.72
N LYS A 127 1.80 28.04 -1.29
CA LYS A 127 1.44 28.96 -0.19
C LYS A 127 1.71 28.41 1.21
N TYR A 128 1.88 27.09 1.38
CA TYR A 128 1.99 26.45 2.70
C TYR A 128 3.32 25.71 2.95
N GLY A 129 4.26 25.81 2.03
CA GLY A 129 5.53 25.10 2.14
C GLY A 129 5.39 23.56 2.02
N PRO A 130 6.50 22.83 2.19
CA PRO A 130 6.47 21.37 2.18
C PRO A 130 5.57 20.85 3.31
N ASN A 131 4.75 19.84 3.01
CA ASN A 131 3.92 19.22 4.02
C ASN A 131 4.79 18.72 5.18
N THR A 132 4.47 19.15 6.40
CA THR A 132 5.22 18.80 7.62
C THR A 132 5.36 17.28 7.81
N ASP A 133 4.40 16.48 7.28
CA ASP A 133 4.49 15.02 7.31
C ASP A 133 5.63 14.45 6.45
N LEU A 134 6.18 15.23 5.50
CA LEU A 134 7.33 14.84 4.67
C LEU A 134 8.65 15.55 5.07
N LEU A 135 8.63 16.41 6.08
CA LEU A 135 9.87 17.00 6.59
C LEU A 135 10.80 15.90 7.10
N ASN A 136 12.07 15.99 6.72
CA ASN A 136 13.11 15.01 7.07
C ASN A 136 12.79 13.57 6.58
N GLN A 137 11.94 13.43 5.57
CA GLN A 137 11.61 12.15 4.97
C GLN A 137 12.25 12.03 3.59
N LEU A 138 12.91 10.91 3.36
CA LEU A 138 13.58 10.58 2.10
C LEU A 138 12.79 9.51 1.35
N PRO A 139 12.69 9.58 0.02
CA PRO A 139 12.14 8.50 -0.78
C PRO A 139 13.07 7.27 -0.69
N ARG A 140 12.53 6.13 -0.26
CA ARG A 140 13.28 4.90 -0.04
C ARG A 140 12.98 3.81 -1.04
N SER A 141 11.72 3.73 -1.46
CA SER A 141 11.30 2.72 -2.43
C SER A 141 10.13 3.21 -3.27
N ILE A 142 10.15 2.89 -4.56
CA ILE A 142 8.97 2.99 -5.42
C ILE A 142 8.42 1.58 -5.60
N ILE A 143 7.12 1.40 -5.41
CA ILE A 143 6.45 0.11 -5.54
C ILE A 143 5.31 0.24 -6.52
N SER A 144 5.26 -0.69 -7.48
CA SER A 144 4.23 -0.78 -8.51
C SER A 144 3.59 -2.18 -8.50
N TYR A 145 2.28 -2.26 -8.67
CA TYR A 145 1.54 -3.52 -8.75
C TYR A 145 0.17 -3.32 -9.39
N ASN A 146 -0.43 -4.39 -9.89
CA ASN A 146 -1.80 -4.43 -10.36
C ASN A 146 -2.72 -4.90 -9.25
N ARG A 147 -3.87 -4.22 -9.05
CA ARG A 147 -4.83 -4.54 -8.01
C ARG A 147 -6.19 -4.88 -8.58
N GLN A 148 -6.68 -6.06 -8.24
CA GLN A 148 -8.07 -6.46 -8.38
C GLN A 148 -8.83 -6.11 -7.10
N TYR A 149 -10.14 -5.83 -7.26
CA TYR A 149 -11.01 -5.40 -6.18
C TYR A 149 -12.26 -6.28 -6.13
N PHE A 150 -12.60 -6.72 -4.94
CA PHE A 150 -13.81 -7.48 -4.67
C PHE A 150 -14.50 -6.87 -3.44
N CYS A 151 -15.81 -6.77 -3.50
CA CYS A 151 -16.65 -6.26 -2.43
C CYS A 151 -17.80 -7.23 -2.21
N SER A 152 -18.12 -7.58 -0.97
CA SER A 152 -19.32 -8.35 -0.65
C SER A 152 -20.56 -7.56 -1.05
N PHE A 153 -21.66 -8.25 -1.34
CA PHE A 153 -22.92 -7.63 -1.78
C PHE A 153 -23.40 -6.54 -0.81
N ASP A 154 -23.25 -6.77 0.50
CA ASP A 154 -23.61 -5.81 1.55
C ASP A 154 -22.56 -4.71 1.81
N GLY A 155 -21.42 -4.74 1.10
CA GLY A 155 -20.33 -3.77 1.21
C GLY A 155 -19.44 -3.88 2.45
N LYS A 156 -19.70 -4.85 3.34
CA LYS A 156 -19.00 -4.97 4.63
C LYS A 156 -17.62 -5.61 4.54
N VAL A 157 -17.43 -6.52 3.59
CA VAL A 157 -16.15 -7.18 3.34
C VAL A 157 -15.54 -6.68 2.04
N ARG A 158 -14.31 -6.26 2.08
CA ARG A 158 -13.53 -5.88 0.90
C ARG A 158 -12.28 -6.74 0.79
N ILE A 159 -12.09 -7.33 -0.38
CA ILE A 159 -10.91 -8.12 -0.70
C ILE A 159 -10.17 -7.44 -1.83
N THR A 160 -8.86 -7.40 -1.76
CA THR A 160 -8.00 -6.98 -2.86
C THR A 160 -6.92 -8.02 -3.11
N ILE A 161 -6.63 -8.28 -4.39
CA ILE A 161 -5.52 -9.12 -4.82
C ILE A 161 -4.53 -8.23 -5.57
N ASP A 162 -3.31 -8.17 -5.06
CA ASP A 162 -2.19 -7.42 -5.65
C ASP A 162 -1.26 -8.38 -6.37
N GLN A 163 -1.05 -8.13 -7.66
CA GLN A 163 -0.29 -8.96 -8.59
C GLN A 163 0.85 -8.17 -9.23
N ASN A 164 1.83 -8.87 -9.80
CA ASN A 164 2.93 -8.27 -10.54
C ASN A 164 3.67 -7.20 -9.73
N LEU A 165 3.93 -7.51 -8.46
CA LEU A 165 4.59 -6.59 -7.55
C LEU A 165 6.04 -6.35 -8.00
N GLN A 166 6.39 -5.09 -8.18
CA GLN A 166 7.72 -4.62 -8.51
C GLN A 166 8.13 -3.54 -7.53
N SER A 167 9.38 -3.57 -7.11
CA SER A 167 9.94 -2.50 -6.28
C SER A 167 11.26 -2.00 -6.83
N PHE A 168 11.54 -0.72 -6.60
CA PHE A 168 12.72 -0.02 -7.06
C PHE A 168 13.32 0.72 -5.87
N LEU A 169 14.50 0.30 -5.42
CA LEU A 169 15.20 0.95 -4.32
C LEU A 169 15.69 2.33 -4.74
N GLN A 170 15.58 3.29 -3.83
CA GLN A 170 15.95 4.68 -4.06
C GLN A 170 17.17 5.03 -3.20
N ASN A 171 18.34 4.57 -3.62
CA ASN A 171 19.59 4.72 -2.87
C ASN A 171 20.43 5.92 -3.31
N ILE A 172 20.06 6.57 -4.43
CA ILE A 172 20.83 7.67 -5.00
C ILE A 172 20.16 8.99 -4.59
N PRO A 173 20.83 9.86 -3.84
CA PRO A 173 20.34 11.20 -3.57
C PRO A 173 20.09 11.96 -4.88
N PHE A 174 19.04 12.78 -4.92
CA PHE A 174 18.68 13.65 -6.05
C PHE A 174 18.20 12.97 -7.34
N SER A 175 18.45 11.66 -7.53
CA SER A 175 18.08 10.92 -8.74
C SER A 175 17.00 9.86 -8.45
N THR A 176 16.01 9.77 -9.33
CA THR A 176 14.98 8.73 -9.28
C THR A 176 15.46 7.46 -9.95
N ASN A 177 15.15 6.31 -9.36
CA ASN A 177 15.46 5.02 -9.92
C ASN A 177 14.19 4.24 -10.24
N LEU A 178 13.92 4.05 -11.53
CA LEU A 178 12.81 3.23 -12.05
C LEU A 178 13.28 2.08 -12.93
N ILE A 179 14.60 1.90 -13.06
CA ILE A 179 15.19 0.89 -13.95
C ILE A 179 16.17 0.00 -13.19
N ARG A 180 17.10 0.61 -12.48
CA ARG A 180 18.13 -0.10 -11.71
C ARG A 180 17.55 -0.66 -10.43
N SER A 181 18.09 -1.76 -9.94
CA SER A 181 17.65 -2.42 -8.70
C SER A 181 16.15 -2.74 -8.70
N LYS A 182 15.60 -3.07 -9.87
CA LYS A 182 14.23 -3.55 -10.01
C LYS A 182 14.13 -4.95 -9.42
N LYS A 183 13.31 -5.09 -8.39
CA LYS A 183 12.98 -6.39 -7.80
C LYS A 183 11.60 -6.81 -8.27
N HIS A 184 11.51 -7.98 -8.91
CA HIS A 184 10.25 -8.65 -9.17
C HIS A 184 9.95 -9.59 -8.02
N HIS A 185 8.76 -9.48 -7.46
CA HIS A 185 8.32 -10.35 -6.38
C HIS A 185 7.48 -11.49 -6.97
N ASN A 186 7.93 -12.72 -6.75
CA ASN A 186 7.25 -13.92 -7.23
C ASN A 186 6.17 -14.40 -6.24
N PHE A 187 5.35 -13.47 -5.77
CA PHE A 187 4.16 -13.73 -4.96
C PHE A 187 3.08 -12.70 -5.23
N MET A 188 1.87 -13.05 -4.88
CA MET A 188 0.71 -12.18 -4.87
C MET A 188 0.28 -11.90 -3.43
N ILE A 189 -0.49 -10.85 -3.23
CA ILE A 189 -0.95 -10.46 -1.90
C ILE A 189 -2.45 -10.38 -1.91
N ILE A 190 -3.09 -11.14 -1.02
CA ILE A 190 -4.50 -10.94 -0.68
C ILE A 190 -4.60 -10.07 0.58
N GLU A 191 -5.49 -9.10 0.56
CA GLU A 191 -5.81 -8.26 1.71
C GLU A 191 -7.33 -8.24 1.90
N VAL A 192 -7.78 -8.71 3.06
CA VAL A 192 -9.18 -8.67 3.47
C VAL A 192 -9.37 -7.54 4.47
N LYS A 193 -10.43 -6.75 4.29
CA LYS A 193 -10.81 -5.65 5.17
C LYS A 193 -12.27 -5.80 5.58
N VAL A 194 -12.47 -5.79 6.89
CA VAL A 194 -13.79 -5.85 7.52
C VAL A 194 -13.89 -4.72 8.53
N ASP A 195 -15.05 -4.09 8.65
CA ASP A 195 -15.27 -3.11 9.72
C ASP A 195 -15.27 -3.84 11.09
N SER A 196 -14.74 -3.21 12.13
CA SER A 196 -14.63 -3.86 13.45
C SER A 196 -15.99 -4.27 14.05
N LYS A 197 -17.06 -3.58 13.69
CA LYS A 197 -18.41 -3.94 14.12
C LYS A 197 -18.96 -5.22 13.46
N ASP A 198 -18.37 -5.61 12.34
CA ASP A 198 -18.73 -6.81 11.56
C ASP A 198 -17.66 -7.92 11.70
N GLU A 199 -16.93 -7.95 12.81
CA GLU A 199 -15.79 -8.86 13.06
C GLU A 199 -16.14 -10.33 12.83
N HIS A 200 -17.38 -10.74 13.12
CA HIS A 200 -17.88 -12.10 12.88
C HIS A 200 -17.74 -12.56 11.41
N LEU A 201 -17.72 -11.61 10.44
CA LEU A 201 -17.51 -11.92 9.02
C LEU A 201 -16.07 -12.34 8.72
N VAL A 202 -15.11 -12.02 9.59
CA VAL A 202 -13.72 -12.45 9.42
C VAL A 202 -13.61 -13.97 9.44
N GLU A 203 -14.30 -14.63 10.38
CA GLU A 203 -14.29 -16.08 10.48
C GLU A 203 -14.96 -16.72 9.26
N LEU A 204 -16.08 -16.18 8.80
CA LEU A 204 -16.73 -16.65 7.57
C LEU A 204 -15.80 -16.56 6.36
N VAL A 205 -15.10 -15.44 6.20
CA VAL A 205 -14.12 -15.28 5.11
C VAL A 205 -12.99 -16.31 5.23
N ARG A 206 -12.50 -16.60 6.44
CA ARG A 206 -11.43 -17.58 6.65
C ARG A 206 -11.86 -19.02 6.36
N GLN A 207 -13.13 -19.35 6.56
CA GLN A 207 -13.68 -20.66 6.22
C GLN A 207 -13.83 -20.86 4.70
N GLU A 208 -14.15 -19.80 3.97
CA GLU A 208 -14.45 -19.89 2.54
C GLU A 208 -13.25 -19.60 1.64
N ILE A 209 -12.35 -18.72 2.07
CA ILE A 209 -11.19 -18.31 1.28
C ILE A 209 -9.91 -18.86 1.92
N PRO A 210 -9.16 -19.70 1.20
CA PRO A 210 -8.03 -20.43 1.74
C PRO A 210 -6.77 -19.58 1.84
N PHE A 211 -6.70 -18.67 2.84
CA PHE A 211 -5.49 -17.88 3.11
C PHE A 211 -5.03 -18.05 4.56
N ALA A 212 -3.73 -17.94 4.79
CA ALA A 212 -3.10 -18.00 6.09
C ALA A 212 -2.64 -16.60 6.52
N PRO A 213 -3.35 -15.95 7.47
CA PRO A 213 -3.01 -14.60 7.88
C PRO A 213 -1.59 -14.49 8.40
N ARG A 214 -0.82 -13.57 7.82
CA ARG A 214 0.55 -13.27 8.28
C ARG A 214 0.83 -11.78 8.26
N ARG A 215 1.84 -11.38 9.01
CA ARG A 215 2.32 -10.00 8.94
C ARG A 215 2.94 -9.75 7.57
N PHE A 216 2.47 -8.71 6.89
CA PHE A 216 2.96 -8.36 5.58
C PHE A 216 3.04 -6.84 5.38
N SER A 217 4.14 -6.36 4.84
CA SER A 217 4.34 -4.96 4.47
C SER A 217 5.10 -4.84 3.17
N LYS A 218 4.44 -4.31 2.11
CA LYS A 218 5.11 -4.06 0.82
C LYS A 218 6.38 -3.21 0.96
N TYR A 219 6.37 -2.24 1.89
CA TYR A 219 7.53 -1.39 2.15
C TYR A 219 8.70 -2.20 2.70
N CYS A 220 8.47 -3.04 3.72
CA CYS A 220 9.52 -3.89 4.26
C CYS A 220 10.05 -4.86 3.21
N GLU A 221 9.16 -5.54 2.48
CA GLU A 221 9.53 -6.45 1.40
C GLU A 221 10.35 -5.80 0.28
N SER A 222 10.14 -4.51 0.04
CA SER A 222 10.89 -3.79 -0.98
C SER A 222 12.32 -3.48 -0.58
N LEU A 223 12.62 -3.42 0.72
CA LEU A 223 13.91 -3.04 1.27
C LEU A 223 14.74 -4.24 1.73
N ILE A 224 14.09 -5.32 2.19
CA ILE A 224 14.78 -6.50 2.71
C ILE A 224 15.28 -7.37 1.53
N PRO A 225 16.54 -7.82 1.53
CA PRO A 225 17.05 -8.78 0.56
C PRO A 225 16.26 -10.09 0.59
N GLN A 226 16.07 -10.72 -0.57
CA GLN A 226 15.26 -11.95 -0.69
C GLN A 226 15.79 -13.16 0.12
N LYS A 227 17.07 -13.14 0.50
CA LYS A 227 17.68 -14.25 1.24
C LYS A 227 17.21 -14.37 2.70
N ASP A 228 16.61 -13.31 3.25
CA ASP A 228 16.28 -13.24 4.68
C ASP A 228 14.79 -13.48 4.96
N ILE A 229 13.97 -13.76 3.92
CA ILE A 229 12.51 -13.89 4.05
C ILE A 229 12.05 -15.26 4.58
N TYR A 230 12.92 -16.26 4.61
CA TYR A 230 12.59 -17.61 5.07
C TYR A 230 12.77 -17.84 6.58
N LEU A 231 13.04 -16.80 7.36
CA LEU A 231 13.36 -16.92 8.79
C LEU A 231 12.29 -16.32 9.74
N PHE A 232 11.05 -16.00 9.23
CA PHE A 232 9.99 -15.50 10.11
C PHE A 232 8.66 -16.19 9.87
#